data_cecb10b7be596c80740cd8721a8ff8ab
#
_entry.id   cecb10b7be596c80740cd8721a8ff8ab
#
_cell.length_a   1.000
_cell.length_b   1.000
_cell.length_c   1.000
_cell.angle_alpha   90.00
_cell.angle_beta   90.00
_cell.angle_gamma   90.00
#
_symmetry.space_group_name_H-M   'P 1'
#
loop_
_entity.id
_entity.type
_entity.pdbx_description
1 polymer ?
#
loop_
_entity_poly.entity_id
_entity_poly.type
_entity_poly.pdbx_seq_one_letter_code
_entity_poly.pdbx_strand_id
1 'polypeptide(L)'
;MVVIENQLEQTDHDHLGKVLTYLAAFDAKAAVWISARARPEHAKAVQWLNDESNIDAWLFDVEVIRIAGSPEAPLLTQIVGPSELSRKAKVDKRASEVDRSERGGFWAVVLPKVAEASRQLGVWQGKRVSASAQVWHRVPNSPGRIGWEIWVSQHGSWICVRVDADSQEEANHYFDQLQSERETIDAEFRGDLLWDPLEAYQTSRIRWDNPRSVGFRDDAELWPAVGDDLADAMSRLVAATQDRIAALVPFEVIELEATVDASADVAAELES
;
A
#
# COMPACT_ATOMS: atom_id res chain seq x y z
N MET A 1 -12.50 -18.38 -21.11
CA MET A 1 -12.04 -19.48 -22.02
C MET A 1 -11.20 -20.43 -21.21
N VAL A 2 -11.32 -21.74 -21.42
CA VAL A 2 -10.54 -22.81 -20.77
C VAL A 2 -9.85 -23.61 -21.87
N VAL A 3 -8.55 -23.85 -21.74
CA VAL A 3 -7.79 -24.75 -22.59
C VAL A 3 -7.88 -26.15 -22.00
N ILE A 4 -8.23 -27.15 -22.80
CA ILE A 4 -8.24 -28.56 -22.37
C ILE A 4 -7.30 -29.33 -23.28
N GLU A 5 -6.29 -29.98 -22.69
CA GLU A 5 -5.35 -30.85 -23.38
C GLU A 5 -5.54 -32.29 -22.89
N ASN A 6 -5.78 -33.20 -23.83
CA ASN A 6 -5.94 -34.62 -23.54
C ASN A 6 -4.76 -35.38 -24.14
N GLN A 7 -4.08 -36.14 -23.32
CA GLN A 7 -2.92 -36.95 -23.71
C GLN A 7 -3.11 -38.41 -23.29
N LEU A 8 -3.04 -39.34 -24.23
CA LEU A 8 -3.25 -40.78 -23.96
C LEU A 8 -2.10 -41.45 -23.23
N GLU A 9 -0.95 -40.78 -23.16
CA GLU A 9 0.28 -41.29 -22.55
C GLU A 9 0.65 -40.48 -21.29
N GLN A 10 1.85 -40.76 -20.76
CA GLN A 10 2.43 -39.93 -19.68
C GLN A 10 2.63 -38.49 -20.16
N THR A 11 2.52 -37.54 -19.28
CA THR A 11 2.82 -36.14 -19.57
C THR A 11 4.21 -35.96 -20.15
N ASP A 12 4.37 -35.08 -21.15
CA ASP A 12 5.62 -34.73 -21.80
C ASP A 12 5.78 -33.22 -22.01
N HIS A 13 6.95 -32.80 -22.45
CA HIS A 13 7.26 -31.40 -22.68
C HIS A 13 6.51 -30.80 -23.88
N ASP A 14 6.20 -31.59 -24.88
CA ASP A 14 5.49 -31.14 -26.09
C ASP A 14 4.05 -30.71 -25.73
N HIS A 15 3.36 -31.55 -24.93
CA HIS A 15 2.00 -31.23 -24.49
C HIS A 15 1.97 -30.06 -23.47
N LEU A 16 2.96 -29.96 -22.57
CA LEU A 16 3.11 -28.78 -21.73
C LEU A 16 3.31 -27.52 -22.60
N GLY A 17 4.16 -27.62 -23.63
CA GLY A 17 4.36 -26.52 -24.58
C GLY A 17 3.09 -26.11 -25.32
N LYS A 18 2.25 -27.10 -25.74
CA LYS A 18 0.94 -26.82 -26.34
C LYS A 18 0.00 -26.11 -25.38
N VAL A 19 -0.12 -26.59 -24.14
CA VAL A 19 -0.95 -25.94 -23.11
C VAL A 19 -0.55 -24.48 -22.93
N LEU A 20 0.75 -24.19 -22.79
CA LEU A 20 1.25 -22.81 -22.63
C LEU A 20 1.00 -21.95 -23.89
N THR A 21 1.22 -22.54 -25.07
CA THR A 21 1.01 -21.85 -26.35
C THR A 21 -0.47 -21.47 -26.52
N TYR A 22 -1.39 -22.37 -26.22
CA TYR A 22 -2.82 -22.09 -26.35
C TYR A 22 -3.32 -21.14 -25.29
N LEU A 23 -2.84 -21.24 -24.05
CA LEU A 23 -3.12 -20.25 -23.01
C LEU A 23 -2.76 -18.83 -23.49
N ALA A 24 -1.58 -18.67 -24.06
CA ALA A 24 -1.10 -17.40 -24.60
C ALA A 24 -1.87 -16.95 -25.85
N ALA A 25 -2.09 -17.84 -26.82
CA ALA A 25 -2.75 -17.51 -28.10
C ALA A 25 -4.21 -17.07 -27.90
N PHE A 26 -4.90 -17.63 -26.93
CA PHE A 26 -6.32 -17.34 -26.65
C PHE A 26 -6.56 -16.43 -25.46
N ASP A 27 -5.52 -15.88 -24.85
CA ASP A 27 -5.58 -15.14 -23.58
C ASP A 27 -6.42 -15.89 -22.52
N ALA A 28 -6.30 -17.24 -22.52
CA ALA A 28 -7.07 -18.07 -21.60
C ALA A 28 -6.47 -18.01 -20.19
N LYS A 29 -7.33 -18.01 -19.19
CA LYS A 29 -6.94 -17.91 -17.76
C LYS A 29 -7.09 -19.24 -17.02
N ALA A 30 -7.48 -20.31 -17.74
CA ALA A 30 -7.64 -21.64 -17.17
C ALA A 30 -7.20 -22.73 -18.13
N ALA A 31 -6.55 -23.77 -17.61
CA ALA A 31 -6.15 -24.97 -18.34
C ALA A 31 -6.46 -26.24 -17.57
N VAL A 32 -6.90 -27.28 -18.27
CA VAL A 32 -7.06 -28.62 -17.76
C VAL A 32 -6.21 -29.56 -18.61
N TRP A 33 -5.26 -30.22 -17.98
CA TRP A 33 -4.43 -31.24 -18.63
C TRP A 33 -4.77 -32.61 -18.09
N ILE A 34 -5.21 -33.52 -18.97
CA ILE A 34 -5.59 -34.87 -18.64
C ILE A 34 -4.59 -35.83 -19.31
N SER A 35 -3.96 -36.70 -18.54
CA SER A 35 -2.99 -37.68 -19.04
C SER A 35 -3.17 -39.04 -18.40
N ALA A 36 -2.62 -40.09 -19.02
CA ALA A 36 -2.61 -41.42 -18.40
C ALA A 36 -1.76 -41.46 -17.12
N ARG A 37 -0.73 -40.60 -17.04
CA ARG A 37 0.14 -40.48 -15.85
C ARG A 37 0.90 -39.16 -15.85
N ALA A 38 0.77 -38.41 -14.77
CA ALA A 38 1.55 -37.20 -14.53
C ALA A 38 2.99 -37.52 -14.10
N ARG A 39 3.99 -36.92 -14.73
CA ARG A 39 5.36 -36.94 -14.24
C ARG A 39 5.57 -35.89 -13.17
N PRO A 40 6.42 -36.13 -12.15
CA PRO A 40 6.65 -35.19 -11.06
C PRO A 40 7.11 -33.81 -11.50
N GLU A 41 7.95 -33.72 -12.54
CA GLU A 41 8.45 -32.45 -13.10
C GLU A 41 7.33 -31.62 -13.73
N HIS A 42 6.36 -32.25 -14.40
CA HIS A 42 5.21 -31.58 -14.99
C HIS A 42 4.18 -31.17 -13.93
N ALA A 43 3.98 -32.00 -12.91
CA ALA A 43 3.17 -31.63 -11.75
C ALA A 43 3.73 -30.38 -11.05
N LYS A 44 5.04 -30.29 -10.86
CA LYS A 44 5.71 -29.08 -10.34
C LYS A 44 5.54 -27.87 -11.26
N ALA A 45 5.63 -28.05 -12.58
CA ALA A 45 5.42 -26.95 -13.52
C ALA A 45 3.99 -26.42 -13.48
N VAL A 46 2.98 -27.28 -13.40
CA VAL A 46 1.57 -26.89 -13.26
C VAL A 46 1.32 -26.24 -11.91
N GLN A 47 1.94 -26.73 -10.84
CA GLN A 47 1.87 -26.08 -9.53
C GLN A 47 2.49 -24.68 -9.56
N TRP A 48 3.66 -24.52 -10.17
CA TRP A 48 4.31 -23.22 -10.33
C TRP A 48 3.44 -22.24 -11.13
N LEU A 49 2.75 -22.68 -12.19
CA LEU A 49 1.77 -21.85 -12.92
C LEU A 49 0.65 -21.36 -11.99
N ASN A 50 0.16 -22.23 -11.10
CA ASN A 50 -0.86 -21.86 -10.14
C ASN A 50 -0.37 -20.84 -9.11
N ASP A 51 0.89 -20.90 -8.70
CA ASP A 51 1.43 -20.07 -7.63
C ASP A 51 1.93 -18.71 -8.16
N GLU A 52 2.58 -18.69 -9.33
CA GLU A 52 3.30 -17.53 -9.84
C GLU A 52 2.59 -16.78 -10.98
N SER A 53 1.50 -17.34 -11.52
CA SER A 53 0.77 -16.70 -12.61
C SER A 53 -0.72 -16.44 -12.29
N ASN A 54 -1.41 -15.71 -13.17
CA ASN A 54 -2.87 -15.51 -13.10
C ASN A 54 -3.67 -16.63 -13.78
N ILE A 55 -3.05 -17.79 -13.99
CA ILE A 55 -3.66 -18.94 -14.66
C ILE A 55 -4.09 -19.95 -13.60
N ASP A 56 -5.29 -20.49 -13.73
CA ASP A 56 -5.76 -21.62 -12.94
C ASP A 56 -5.56 -22.89 -13.77
N ALA A 57 -4.64 -23.77 -13.36
CA ALA A 57 -4.27 -24.98 -14.09
C ALA A 57 -4.53 -26.24 -13.25
N TRP A 58 -5.13 -27.21 -13.88
CA TRP A 58 -5.39 -28.54 -13.31
C TRP A 58 -4.63 -29.60 -14.10
N LEU A 59 -4.09 -30.58 -13.39
CA LEU A 59 -3.52 -31.79 -13.94
C LEU A 59 -4.23 -33.00 -13.36
N PHE A 60 -4.77 -33.85 -14.22
CA PHE A 60 -5.45 -35.07 -13.85
C PHE A 60 -4.76 -36.29 -14.47
N ASP A 61 -4.68 -37.36 -13.68
CA ASP A 61 -4.45 -38.68 -14.20
C ASP A 61 -5.81 -39.33 -14.55
N VAL A 62 -5.85 -40.05 -15.67
CA VAL A 62 -7.01 -40.82 -16.07
C VAL A 62 -6.65 -42.30 -16.12
N GLU A 63 -7.45 -43.09 -15.40
CA GLU A 63 -7.35 -44.56 -15.36
C GLU A 63 -8.68 -45.19 -15.77
N VAL A 64 -8.63 -46.39 -16.36
CA VAL A 64 -9.83 -47.16 -16.64
C VAL A 64 -9.98 -48.16 -15.51
N ILE A 65 -11.13 -48.10 -14.83
CA ILE A 65 -11.47 -49.01 -13.72
C ILE A 65 -12.65 -49.89 -14.10
N ARG A 66 -12.69 -51.10 -13.51
CA ARG A 66 -13.82 -52.01 -13.59
C ARG A 66 -14.07 -52.60 -12.19
N ILE A 67 -15.30 -52.56 -11.75
CA ILE A 67 -15.73 -53.12 -10.46
C ILE A 67 -16.64 -54.30 -10.71
N ALA A 68 -16.25 -55.51 -10.21
CA ALA A 68 -17.05 -56.71 -10.14
C ALA A 68 -17.91 -57.04 -11.39
N GLY A 69 -17.32 -56.97 -12.60
CA GLY A 69 -18.02 -57.30 -13.85
C GLY A 69 -18.87 -56.17 -14.45
N SER A 70 -18.81 -54.95 -13.89
CA SER A 70 -19.45 -53.78 -14.48
C SER A 70 -18.77 -53.38 -15.81
N PRO A 71 -19.40 -52.55 -16.64
CA PRO A 71 -18.71 -51.87 -17.73
C PRO A 71 -17.50 -51.06 -17.23
N GLU A 72 -16.50 -50.89 -18.08
CA GLU A 72 -15.35 -50.03 -17.82
C GLU A 72 -15.77 -48.57 -17.66
N ALA A 73 -15.16 -47.87 -16.71
CA ALA A 73 -15.42 -46.46 -16.44
C ALA A 73 -14.10 -45.69 -16.26
N PRO A 74 -14.00 -44.46 -16.76
CA PRO A 74 -12.84 -43.62 -16.50
C PRO A 74 -12.89 -43.13 -15.04
N LEU A 75 -11.73 -43.15 -14.37
CA LEU A 75 -11.49 -42.51 -13.08
C LEU A 75 -10.50 -41.36 -13.30
N LEU A 76 -10.90 -40.15 -12.97
CA LEU A 76 -10.02 -38.98 -13.00
C LEU A 76 -9.52 -38.68 -11.59
N THR A 77 -8.21 -38.69 -11.40
CA THR A 77 -7.55 -38.35 -10.15
C THR A 77 -6.85 -37.00 -10.30
N GLN A 78 -7.23 -36.00 -9.51
CA GLN A 78 -6.56 -34.70 -9.52
C GLN A 78 -5.17 -34.82 -8.88
N ILE A 79 -4.14 -34.53 -9.66
CA ILE A 79 -2.73 -34.52 -9.22
C ILE A 79 -2.34 -33.11 -8.75
N VAL A 80 -2.71 -32.09 -9.52
CA VAL A 80 -2.47 -30.67 -9.20
C VAL A 80 -3.73 -29.87 -9.51
N GLY A 81 -3.98 -28.85 -8.72
CA GLY A 81 -4.99 -27.83 -8.96
C GLY A 81 -4.74 -26.58 -8.14
N PRO A 82 -5.38 -25.48 -8.49
CA PRO A 82 -5.23 -24.21 -7.74
C PRO A 82 -5.71 -24.39 -6.31
N SER A 83 -4.87 -24.01 -5.34
CA SER A 83 -5.25 -23.98 -3.92
C SER A 83 -6.16 -22.78 -3.63
N GLU A 84 -6.97 -22.86 -2.56
CA GLU A 84 -7.74 -21.70 -2.09
C GLU A 84 -6.84 -20.51 -1.73
N LEU A 85 -5.67 -20.79 -1.17
CA LEU A 85 -4.67 -19.79 -0.83
C LEU A 85 -4.13 -19.08 -2.07
N SER A 86 -3.77 -19.82 -3.13
CA SER A 86 -3.33 -19.25 -4.41
C SER A 86 -4.42 -18.39 -5.05
N ARG A 87 -5.67 -18.87 -5.03
CA ARG A 87 -6.81 -18.10 -5.56
C ARG A 87 -7.02 -16.80 -4.81
N LYS A 88 -6.99 -16.84 -3.47
CA LYS A 88 -7.13 -15.64 -2.64
C LYS A 88 -6.01 -14.65 -2.92
N ALA A 89 -4.75 -15.09 -2.97
CA ALA A 89 -3.61 -14.25 -3.29
C ALA A 89 -3.75 -13.57 -4.67
N LYS A 90 -4.26 -14.28 -5.70
CA LYS A 90 -4.54 -13.72 -7.03
C LYS A 90 -5.63 -12.65 -7.00
N VAL A 91 -6.71 -12.88 -6.24
CA VAL A 91 -7.80 -11.90 -6.07
C VAL A 91 -7.27 -10.64 -5.39
N ASP A 92 -6.51 -10.79 -4.30
CA ASP A 92 -5.93 -9.69 -3.54
C ASP A 92 -4.93 -8.88 -4.40
N LYS A 93 -4.12 -9.55 -5.21
CA LYS A 93 -3.20 -8.90 -6.16
C LYS A 93 -3.93 -8.09 -7.22
N ARG A 94 -4.97 -8.65 -7.84
CA ARG A 94 -5.80 -7.94 -8.83
C ARG A 94 -6.51 -6.72 -8.22
N ALA A 95 -7.09 -6.88 -7.02
CA ALA A 95 -7.71 -5.78 -6.31
C ALA A 95 -6.70 -4.65 -6.03
N SER A 96 -5.48 -5.01 -5.60
CA SER A 96 -4.39 -4.05 -5.39
C SER A 96 -3.92 -3.35 -6.66
N GLU A 97 -3.91 -4.03 -7.82
CA GLU A 97 -3.57 -3.43 -9.12
C GLU A 97 -4.64 -2.45 -9.59
N VAL A 98 -5.92 -2.80 -9.42
CA VAL A 98 -7.05 -1.90 -9.71
C VAL A 98 -7.00 -0.67 -8.83
N ASP A 99 -6.84 -0.83 -7.51
CA ASP A 99 -6.70 0.28 -6.57
C ASP A 99 -5.54 1.21 -6.94
N ARG A 100 -4.41 0.63 -7.38
CA ARG A 100 -3.26 1.42 -7.82
C ARG A 100 -3.56 2.25 -9.06
N SER A 101 -4.28 1.67 -10.04
CA SER A 101 -4.67 2.37 -11.25
C SER A 101 -5.65 3.50 -10.97
N GLU A 102 -6.68 3.25 -10.15
CA GLU A 102 -7.69 4.23 -9.76
C GLU A 102 -7.09 5.39 -8.96
N ARG A 103 -6.20 5.08 -7.99
CA ARG A 103 -5.45 6.13 -7.26
C ARG A 103 -4.59 6.99 -8.19
N GLY A 104 -3.93 6.37 -9.17
CA GLY A 104 -3.16 7.10 -10.18
C GLY A 104 -4.03 8.07 -10.97
N GLY A 105 -5.24 7.64 -11.37
CA GLY A 105 -6.24 8.49 -12.03
C GLY A 105 -6.69 9.65 -11.16
N PHE A 106 -7.03 9.40 -9.89
CA PHE A 106 -7.39 10.44 -8.92
C PHE A 106 -6.28 11.49 -8.78
N TRP A 107 -5.04 11.05 -8.56
CA TRP A 107 -3.91 11.97 -8.40
C TRP A 107 -3.58 12.75 -9.66
N ALA A 108 -3.80 12.19 -10.84
CA ALA A 108 -3.60 12.91 -12.09
C ALA A 108 -4.52 14.14 -12.22
N VAL A 109 -5.71 14.09 -11.61
CA VAL A 109 -6.68 15.19 -11.60
C VAL A 109 -6.43 16.16 -10.44
N VAL A 110 -6.24 15.62 -9.23
CA VAL A 110 -6.22 16.41 -7.99
C VAL A 110 -4.87 17.11 -7.75
N LEU A 111 -3.77 16.38 -7.94
CA LEU A 111 -2.45 16.85 -7.54
C LEU A 111 -1.98 18.11 -8.28
N PRO A 112 -2.26 18.31 -9.59
CA PRO A 112 -1.92 19.54 -10.27
C PRO A 112 -2.56 20.79 -9.67
N LYS A 113 -3.82 20.68 -9.20
CA LYS A 113 -4.55 21.80 -8.59
C LYS A 113 -3.95 22.19 -7.25
N VAL A 114 -3.69 21.20 -6.38
CA VAL A 114 -3.05 21.45 -5.09
C VAL A 114 -1.63 22.00 -5.26
N ALA A 115 -0.88 21.49 -6.24
CA ALA A 115 0.47 21.99 -6.54
C ALA A 115 0.46 23.43 -7.00
N GLU A 116 -0.50 23.83 -7.85
CA GLU A 116 -0.61 25.21 -8.33
C GLU A 116 -0.93 26.17 -7.18
N ALA A 117 -1.91 25.84 -6.35
CA ALA A 117 -2.26 26.62 -5.16
C ALA A 117 -1.06 26.75 -4.18
N SER A 118 -0.34 25.66 -3.96
CA SER A 118 0.84 25.62 -3.09
C SER A 118 2.03 26.42 -3.64
N ARG A 119 2.19 26.53 -4.98
CA ARG A 119 3.23 27.37 -5.60
C ARG A 119 3.03 28.84 -5.28
N GLN A 120 1.80 29.32 -5.25
CA GLN A 120 1.49 30.71 -4.91
C GLN A 120 1.95 31.07 -3.50
N LEU A 121 2.05 30.08 -2.60
CA LEU A 121 2.55 30.23 -1.23
C LEU A 121 4.04 29.91 -1.07
N GLY A 122 4.75 29.63 -2.17
CA GLY A 122 6.17 29.35 -2.14
C GLY A 122 6.58 27.93 -1.72
N VAL A 123 5.62 27.07 -1.39
CA VAL A 123 5.92 25.74 -0.83
C VAL A 123 5.98 24.60 -1.86
N TRP A 124 5.67 24.83 -3.12
CA TRP A 124 5.82 23.84 -4.20
C TRP A 124 6.68 24.37 -5.34
N GLN A 125 7.93 24.71 -5.07
CA GLN A 125 8.80 25.31 -6.07
C GLN A 125 9.76 24.28 -6.70
N GLY A 126 9.97 24.39 -8.01
CA GLY A 126 11.02 23.67 -8.73
C GLY A 126 10.83 22.17 -8.90
N LYS A 127 9.73 21.57 -8.42
CA LYS A 127 9.46 20.12 -8.52
C LYS A 127 8.30 19.82 -9.46
N ARG A 128 8.49 18.79 -10.30
CA ARG A 128 7.42 18.28 -11.16
C ARG A 128 6.36 17.61 -10.30
N VAL A 129 5.10 17.83 -10.67
CA VAL A 129 3.97 17.07 -10.15
C VAL A 129 4.03 15.69 -10.79
N SER A 130 4.16 14.65 -9.98
CA SER A 130 4.13 13.26 -10.44
C SER A 130 2.98 12.55 -9.75
N ALA A 131 1.96 12.20 -10.52
CA ALA A 131 0.85 11.38 -10.05
C ALA A 131 1.33 9.94 -9.87
N SER A 132 1.86 9.60 -8.68
CA SER A 132 2.15 8.21 -8.33
C SER A 132 0.93 7.56 -7.67
N ALA A 133 0.82 6.25 -7.78
CA ALA A 133 -0.30 5.50 -7.22
C ALA A 133 -0.21 5.26 -5.70
N GLN A 134 0.43 6.16 -4.97
CA GLN A 134 0.54 6.12 -3.51
C GLN A 134 -0.77 6.57 -2.84
N VAL A 135 -0.92 6.25 -1.56
CA VAL A 135 -2.09 6.68 -0.77
C VAL A 135 -1.95 8.12 -0.28
N TRP A 136 -0.75 8.70 -0.33
CA TRP A 136 -0.46 10.06 0.10
C TRP A 136 0.68 10.69 -0.72
N HIS A 137 0.70 12.01 -0.73
CA HIS A 137 1.78 12.82 -1.29
C HIS A 137 2.17 13.91 -0.32
N ARG A 138 3.46 14.11 -0.13
CA ARG A 138 4.00 15.22 0.64
C ARG A 138 4.15 16.44 -0.26
N VAL A 139 3.76 17.60 0.24
CA VAL A 139 4.04 18.87 -0.41
C VAL A 139 5.56 19.09 -0.37
N PRO A 140 6.23 19.23 -1.52
CA PRO A 140 7.66 19.51 -1.55
C PRO A 140 8.00 20.81 -0.83
N ASN A 141 9.23 20.91 -0.33
CA ASN A 141 9.74 22.04 0.44
C ASN A 141 9.09 22.23 1.82
N SER A 142 8.42 21.19 2.32
CA SER A 142 8.04 21.13 3.73
C SER A 142 9.29 21.11 4.61
N PRO A 143 9.34 21.86 5.72
CA PRO A 143 10.51 21.92 6.59
C PRO A 143 10.76 20.57 7.28
N GLY A 144 11.94 19.97 7.05
CA GLY A 144 12.41 18.79 7.77
C GLY A 144 11.41 17.64 7.87
N ARG A 145 11.14 17.18 9.10
CA ARG A 145 10.22 16.09 9.43
C ARG A 145 8.77 16.55 9.57
N ILE A 146 8.54 17.85 9.69
CA ILE A 146 7.20 18.43 9.79
C ILE A 146 6.80 18.95 8.43
N GLY A 147 5.61 18.63 7.96
CA GLY A 147 5.21 19.06 6.63
C GLY A 147 3.77 18.76 6.28
N TRP A 148 3.36 19.30 5.16
CA TRP A 148 2.01 19.17 4.65
C TRP A 148 1.89 17.93 3.77
N GLU A 149 0.82 17.17 3.97
CA GLU A 149 0.52 15.96 3.21
C GLU A 149 -0.92 15.95 2.71
N ILE A 150 -1.11 15.30 1.57
CA ILE A 150 -2.41 15.04 0.96
C ILE A 150 -2.60 13.54 0.93
N TRP A 151 -3.77 13.09 1.34
CA TRP A 151 -4.10 11.68 1.44
C TRP A 151 -5.37 11.34 0.67
N VAL A 152 -5.48 10.10 0.19
CA VAL A 152 -6.68 9.53 -0.39
C VAL A 152 -6.92 8.11 0.09
N SER A 153 -8.18 7.81 0.41
CA SER A 153 -8.69 6.45 0.65
C SER A 153 -9.66 6.05 -0.46
N GLN A 154 -10.31 4.91 -0.31
CA GLN A 154 -11.32 4.46 -1.27
C GLN A 154 -12.47 5.47 -1.40
N HIS A 155 -12.96 6.00 -0.27
CA HIS A 155 -14.13 6.86 -0.16
C HIS A 155 -13.89 8.14 0.64
N GLY A 156 -12.70 8.70 0.57
CA GLY A 156 -12.38 9.93 1.26
C GLY A 156 -11.02 10.49 0.90
N SER A 157 -10.86 11.78 1.13
CA SER A 157 -9.60 12.49 0.92
C SER A 157 -9.41 13.55 1.99
N TRP A 158 -8.16 13.82 2.37
CA TRP A 158 -7.83 14.80 3.40
C TRP A 158 -6.45 15.38 3.22
N ILE A 159 -6.21 16.46 3.93
CA ILE A 159 -4.91 17.10 4.07
C ILE A 159 -4.51 17.14 5.54
N CYS A 160 -3.23 17.20 5.82
CA CYS A 160 -2.75 17.40 7.19
C CYS A 160 -1.38 18.08 7.23
N VAL A 161 -1.10 18.71 8.37
CA VAL A 161 0.27 18.86 8.85
C VAL A 161 0.63 17.56 9.55
N ARG A 162 1.72 16.93 9.13
CA ARG A 162 2.27 15.75 9.78
C ARG A 162 3.55 16.11 10.50
N VAL A 163 3.64 15.67 11.75
CA VAL A 163 4.82 15.77 12.59
C VAL A 163 5.41 14.38 12.71
N ASP A 164 6.51 14.09 12.01
CA ASP A 164 7.28 12.86 12.13
C ASP A 164 8.46 13.11 13.07
N ALA A 165 8.79 12.13 13.94
CA ALA A 165 9.86 12.24 14.90
C ALA A 165 10.57 10.88 15.11
N ASP A 166 11.73 10.90 15.77
CA ASP A 166 12.46 9.68 16.14
C ASP A 166 11.94 9.07 17.45
N SER A 167 11.23 9.88 18.25
CA SER A 167 10.59 9.46 19.49
C SER A 167 9.23 10.08 19.67
N GLN A 168 8.40 9.48 20.55
CA GLN A 168 7.10 10.06 20.92
C GLN A 168 7.28 11.39 21.67
N GLU A 169 8.33 11.53 22.45
CA GLU A 169 8.65 12.77 23.18
C GLU A 169 8.96 13.92 22.22
N GLU A 170 9.74 13.65 21.18
CA GLU A 170 10.03 14.62 20.14
C GLU A 170 8.76 15.00 19.36
N ALA A 171 7.92 14.01 19.01
CA ALA A 171 6.65 14.27 18.32
C ALA A 171 5.74 15.14 19.16
N ASN A 172 5.60 14.85 20.47
CA ASN A 172 4.81 15.62 21.40
C ASN A 172 5.37 17.04 21.55
N HIS A 173 6.69 17.20 21.68
CA HIS A 173 7.35 18.49 21.79
C HIS A 173 6.98 19.46 20.66
N TYR A 174 7.01 19.00 19.43
CA TYR A 174 6.62 19.81 18.28
C TYR A 174 5.11 20.02 18.20
N PHE A 175 4.34 18.97 18.49
CA PHE A 175 2.89 19.05 18.45
C PHE A 175 2.33 20.00 19.50
N ASP A 176 2.86 19.98 20.74
CA ASP A 176 2.44 20.85 21.83
C ASP A 176 2.73 22.32 21.51
N GLN A 177 3.82 22.64 20.86
CA GLN A 177 4.12 24.00 20.41
C GLN A 177 3.05 24.48 19.41
N LEU A 178 2.68 23.67 18.42
CA LEU A 178 1.61 24.01 17.49
C LEU A 178 0.26 24.09 18.21
N GLN A 179 0.00 23.18 19.14
CA GLN A 179 -1.24 23.13 19.91
C GLN A 179 -1.42 24.34 20.83
N SER A 180 -0.32 24.94 21.32
CA SER A 180 -0.39 26.18 22.10
C SER A 180 -0.96 27.36 21.31
N GLU A 181 -0.88 27.32 19.98
CA GLU A 181 -1.44 28.32 19.06
C GLU A 181 -2.73 27.86 18.36
N ARG A 182 -3.34 26.78 18.84
CA ARG A 182 -4.50 26.14 18.21
C ARG A 182 -5.63 27.08 17.85
N GLU A 183 -6.03 27.94 18.79
CA GLU A 183 -7.15 28.86 18.57
C GLU A 183 -6.88 29.80 17.38
N THR A 184 -5.64 30.26 17.25
CA THR A 184 -5.22 31.15 16.16
C THR A 184 -5.15 30.38 14.84
N ILE A 185 -4.57 29.16 14.84
CA ILE A 185 -4.50 28.29 13.67
C ILE A 185 -5.88 27.93 13.16
N ASP A 186 -6.79 27.53 14.05
CA ASP A 186 -8.18 27.18 13.71
C ASP A 186 -8.92 28.39 13.12
N ALA A 187 -8.73 29.59 13.69
CA ALA A 187 -9.34 30.84 13.21
C ALA A 187 -8.81 31.24 11.82
N GLU A 188 -7.51 31.11 11.57
CA GLU A 188 -6.90 31.41 10.28
C GLU A 188 -7.25 30.39 9.22
N PHE A 189 -7.30 29.09 9.57
CA PHE A 189 -7.70 28.02 8.68
C PHE A 189 -9.16 28.13 8.24
N ARG A 190 -10.06 28.62 9.11
CA ARG A 190 -11.51 28.80 8.85
C ARG A 190 -12.22 27.51 8.49
N GLY A 191 -12.02 26.47 9.28
CA GLY A 191 -12.64 25.15 9.10
C GLY A 191 -12.34 24.25 10.30
N ASP A 192 -12.94 23.07 10.32
CA ASP A 192 -12.80 22.14 11.44
C ASP A 192 -11.51 21.33 11.30
N LEU A 193 -10.49 21.67 12.09
CA LEU A 193 -9.25 20.91 12.19
C LEU A 193 -9.34 19.85 13.29
N LEU A 194 -8.94 18.64 12.95
CA LEU A 194 -8.79 17.53 13.90
C LEU A 194 -7.33 17.51 14.39
N TRP A 195 -7.14 17.68 15.67
CA TRP A 195 -5.84 17.66 16.34
C TRP A 195 -5.65 16.28 16.98
N ASP A 196 -4.77 15.45 16.38
CA ASP A 196 -4.61 14.05 16.74
C ASP A 196 -3.14 13.75 17.08
N PRO A 197 -2.81 13.56 18.37
CA PRO A 197 -1.44 13.30 18.81
C PRO A 197 -0.93 11.91 18.42
N LEU A 198 -1.77 10.98 17.94
CA LEU A 198 -1.41 9.63 17.49
C LEU A 198 -0.44 8.91 18.44
N GLU A 199 -0.75 8.85 19.72
CA GLU A 199 0.11 8.33 20.81
C GLU A 199 0.69 6.93 20.56
N ALA A 200 0.06 6.11 19.72
CA ALA A 200 0.55 4.79 19.34
C ALA A 200 1.64 4.79 18.23
N TYR A 201 1.91 5.96 17.66
CA TYR A 201 2.84 6.10 16.51
C TYR A 201 3.71 7.32 16.74
N GLN A 202 4.99 7.26 16.62
CA GLN A 202 5.95 8.39 16.76
C GLN A 202 5.66 9.54 15.78
N THR A 203 4.41 9.99 15.73
CA THR A 203 3.88 10.96 14.77
C THR A 203 2.63 11.62 15.34
N SER A 204 2.39 12.85 14.97
CA SER A 204 1.17 13.60 15.30
C SER A 204 0.67 14.31 14.04
N ARG A 205 -0.60 14.70 14.02
CA ARG A 205 -1.15 15.37 12.85
C ARG A 205 -2.24 16.39 13.21
N ILE A 206 -2.30 17.46 12.41
CA ILE A 206 -3.40 18.41 12.37
C ILE A 206 -4.07 18.21 11.02
N ARG A 207 -5.29 17.69 11.00
CA ARG A 207 -5.95 17.15 9.82
C ARG A 207 -7.25 17.89 9.50
N TRP A 208 -7.52 18.05 8.21
CA TRP A 208 -8.83 18.44 7.70
C TRP A 208 -9.32 17.38 6.70
N ASP A 209 -10.54 16.90 6.94
CA ASP A 209 -11.22 15.95 6.04
C ASP A 209 -12.05 16.71 5.01
N ASN A 210 -11.96 16.29 3.73
CA ASN A 210 -12.82 16.85 2.71
C ASN A 210 -14.29 16.46 2.96
N PRO A 211 -15.21 17.44 3.16
CA PRO A 211 -16.59 17.15 3.51
C PRO A 211 -17.36 16.42 2.40
N ARG A 212 -16.87 16.38 1.16
CA ARG A 212 -17.51 15.60 0.09
C ARG A 212 -17.40 14.09 0.32
N SER A 213 -16.47 13.64 1.17
CA SER A 213 -16.23 12.22 1.43
C SER A 213 -16.06 11.39 0.14
N VAL A 214 -15.25 11.91 -0.79
CA VAL A 214 -14.95 11.30 -2.09
C VAL A 214 -13.49 10.87 -2.13
N GLY A 215 -13.26 9.63 -2.55
CA GLY A 215 -11.96 9.01 -2.73
C GLY A 215 -11.74 8.48 -4.15
N PHE A 216 -10.75 7.60 -4.29
CA PHE A 216 -10.35 7.11 -5.62
C PHE A 216 -11.30 6.06 -6.21
N ARG A 217 -12.22 5.46 -5.41
CA ARG A 217 -13.23 4.50 -5.88
C ARG A 217 -14.59 5.13 -6.15
N ASP A 218 -14.74 6.41 -5.86
CA ASP A 218 -15.96 7.13 -6.12
C ASP A 218 -15.95 7.71 -7.54
N ASP A 219 -17.09 8.31 -7.95
CA ASP A 219 -17.28 8.84 -9.28
C ASP A 219 -16.18 9.84 -9.67
N ALA A 220 -15.46 9.53 -10.74
CA ALA A 220 -14.36 10.34 -11.25
C ALA A 220 -14.80 11.75 -11.71
N GLU A 221 -16.09 11.94 -12.02
CA GLU A 221 -16.65 13.26 -12.36
C GLU A 221 -16.59 14.23 -11.15
N LEU A 222 -16.51 13.71 -9.93
CA LEU A 222 -16.37 14.51 -8.70
C LEU A 222 -14.91 14.91 -8.39
N TRP A 223 -13.92 14.24 -8.94
CA TRP A 223 -12.51 14.49 -8.63
C TRP A 223 -12.03 15.91 -8.91
N PRO A 224 -12.47 16.60 -9.99
CA PRO A 224 -12.11 18.00 -10.20
C PRO A 224 -12.55 18.91 -9.05
N ALA A 225 -13.77 18.74 -8.53
CA ALA A 225 -14.29 19.52 -7.42
C ALA A 225 -13.58 19.17 -6.09
N VAL A 226 -13.26 17.90 -5.88
CA VAL A 226 -12.41 17.46 -4.75
C VAL A 226 -11.03 18.12 -4.82
N GLY A 227 -10.45 18.20 -6.01
CA GLY A 227 -9.17 18.86 -6.24
C GLY A 227 -9.20 20.36 -5.89
N ASP A 228 -10.29 21.05 -6.21
CA ASP A 228 -10.48 22.47 -5.86
C ASP A 228 -10.62 22.64 -4.33
N ASP A 229 -11.41 21.78 -3.67
CA ASP A 229 -11.55 21.82 -2.21
C ASP A 229 -10.23 21.56 -1.49
N LEU A 230 -9.49 20.53 -1.91
CA LEU A 230 -8.18 20.18 -1.32
C LEU A 230 -7.13 21.27 -1.59
N ALA A 231 -7.17 21.92 -2.75
CA ALA A 231 -6.28 23.03 -3.09
C ALA A 231 -6.55 24.26 -2.22
N ASP A 232 -7.81 24.63 -2.03
CA ASP A 232 -8.21 25.73 -1.16
C ASP A 232 -7.84 25.44 0.30
N ALA A 233 -8.22 24.26 0.81
CA ALA A 233 -7.91 23.86 2.18
C ALA A 233 -6.39 23.78 2.42
N MET A 234 -5.61 23.24 1.48
CA MET A 234 -4.13 23.20 1.58
C MET A 234 -3.56 24.60 1.63
N SER A 235 -4.07 25.52 0.82
CA SER A 235 -3.60 26.93 0.83
C SER A 235 -3.84 27.58 2.20
N ARG A 236 -5.01 27.37 2.78
CA ARG A 236 -5.34 27.89 4.12
C ARG A 236 -4.49 27.22 5.20
N LEU A 237 -4.27 25.90 5.11
CA LEU A 237 -3.46 25.16 6.08
C LEU A 237 -1.99 25.60 6.05
N VAL A 238 -1.43 25.76 4.86
CA VAL A 238 -0.06 26.27 4.70
C VAL A 238 0.05 27.68 5.25
N ALA A 239 -0.87 28.59 4.87
CA ALA A 239 -0.86 29.98 5.36
C ALA A 239 -0.94 30.07 6.89
N ALA A 240 -1.79 29.22 7.52
CA ALA A 240 -1.96 29.19 8.96
C ALA A 240 -0.78 28.55 9.72
N THR A 241 0.07 27.76 9.06
CA THR A 241 1.06 26.94 9.79
C THR A 241 2.51 27.13 9.37
N GLN A 242 2.81 27.70 8.17
CA GLN A 242 4.17 27.74 7.67
C GLN A 242 5.15 28.54 8.55
N ASP A 243 4.75 29.72 9.03
CA ASP A 243 5.60 30.58 9.87
C ASP A 243 5.79 29.97 11.26
N ARG A 244 4.75 29.31 11.77
CA ARG A 244 4.75 28.60 13.05
C ARG A 244 5.67 27.38 12.99
N ILE A 245 5.58 26.58 11.92
CA ILE A 245 6.48 25.45 11.71
C ILE A 245 7.95 25.92 11.57
N ALA A 246 8.19 27.06 10.91
CA ALA A 246 9.52 27.62 10.79
C ALA A 246 10.07 28.18 12.11
N ALA A 247 9.21 28.56 13.04
CA ALA A 247 9.57 29.11 14.34
C ALA A 247 9.67 28.05 15.45
N LEU A 248 9.40 26.75 15.17
CA LEU A 248 9.46 25.69 16.17
C LEU A 248 10.84 25.59 16.81
N VAL A 249 10.87 25.49 18.13
CA VAL A 249 12.09 25.25 18.88
C VAL A 249 12.51 23.78 18.71
N PRO A 250 13.74 23.50 18.29
CA PRO A 250 14.22 22.14 18.14
C PRO A 250 14.13 21.32 19.44
N PHE A 251 13.87 20.03 19.29
CA PHE A 251 13.92 19.09 20.40
C PHE A 251 15.39 18.77 20.72
N GLU A 252 15.83 19.10 21.93
CA GLU A 252 17.15 18.77 22.41
C GLU A 252 17.11 17.46 23.20
N VAL A 253 17.78 16.43 22.69
CA VAL A 253 18.01 15.20 23.45
C VAL A 253 19.00 15.53 24.56
N ILE A 254 18.55 15.57 25.81
CA ILE A 254 19.44 15.62 26.96
C ILE A 254 20.07 14.23 27.07
N GLU A 255 21.25 14.05 26.49
CA GLU A 255 22.09 12.89 26.85
C GLU A 255 22.44 13.02 28.33
N LEU A 256 21.73 12.30 29.19
CA LEU A 256 22.16 12.01 30.53
C LEU A 256 23.44 11.21 30.39
N GLU A 257 24.60 11.90 30.44
CA GLU A 257 25.88 11.26 30.70
C GLU A 257 25.68 10.41 31.95
N ALA A 258 25.62 9.08 31.78
CA ALA A 258 25.71 8.14 32.88
C ALA A 258 27.10 8.37 33.51
N THR A 259 27.14 9.20 34.52
CA THR A 259 28.28 9.21 35.45
C THR A 259 28.30 7.83 36.10
N VAL A 260 29.04 6.94 35.46
CA VAL A 260 29.52 5.72 36.11
C VAL A 260 30.57 6.21 37.12
N ASP A 261 30.09 6.62 38.28
CA ASP A 261 30.93 6.79 39.44
C ASP A 261 31.44 5.38 39.80
N ALA A 262 32.64 5.09 39.28
CA ALA A 262 33.36 3.90 39.60
C ALA A 262 33.77 3.99 41.10
N SER A 263 32.96 3.41 41.95
CA SER A 263 33.37 3.02 43.28
C SER A 263 34.44 1.90 43.18
N ALA A 264 35.64 2.30 42.78
CA ALA A 264 36.87 1.54 42.88
C ALA A 264 37.50 1.83 44.24
N ASP A 265 36.84 1.42 45.33
CA ASP A 265 37.45 1.49 46.66
C ASP A 265 36.83 0.47 47.64
N VAL A 266 36.69 -0.79 47.23
CA VAL A 266 36.39 -1.92 48.18
C VAL A 266 37.20 -3.17 47.82
N ALA A 267 38.45 -3.03 47.42
CA ALA A 267 39.32 -4.21 47.20
C ALA A 267 40.65 -4.14 47.94
N ALA A 268 40.74 -3.39 49.05
CA ALA A 268 42.01 -3.28 49.81
C ALA A 268 41.91 -3.63 51.31
N GLU A 269 40.86 -4.33 51.75
CA GLU A 269 40.76 -4.72 53.20
C GLU A 269 40.36 -6.19 53.38
N LEU A 270 40.92 -7.11 52.60
CA LEU A 270 40.83 -8.55 52.89
C LEU A 270 42.15 -9.31 52.65
N GLU A 271 43.31 -8.68 52.92
CA GLU A 271 44.58 -9.38 53.13
C GLU A 271 45.39 -8.66 54.22
N SER A 272 45.04 -8.98 55.48
CA SER A 272 45.95 -8.91 56.62
C SER A 272 45.43 -9.81 57.71
#